data_553dff5dc92381848f70acab3d075fef
#
_entry.id   553dff5dc92381848f70acab3d075fef
#
_cell.length_a   1.000
_cell.length_b   1.000
_cell.length_c   1.000
_cell.angle_alpha   90.00
_cell.angle_beta   90.00
_cell.angle_gamma   90.00
#
_symmetry.space_group_name_H-M   'P 1'
#
loop_
_entity.id
_entity.type
_entity.pdbx_description
1 polymer ?
#
loop_
_entity_poly.entity_id
_entity_poly.type
_entity_poly.pdbx_seq_one_letter_code
_entity_poly.pdbx_strand_id
1 'polypeptide(L)'
;MELRHLRAFVEVADQGHFGRAAAELRITQPALTQRIQALEREVGSSLLTRSSREVRLTPTGDALLPYARALVKLEERALRELKDTAAGVSGLIRVAYMPGNAVAQGKVMAQFRERFPDVAVESTTGHSNVNIGRLAAGDVDAAFVAMPITAPETVALRKIGHYELFLAMSSGHELARFDRVPVRALRGERFVMSPMHINPTLMAALRTWLASRTGGRLNVVAEDPQDLAIQAVGNSQSTFAVVSEGTTQLGAMPNVTYRPLNPAPLVELAVAYLRDDPSHAVANLLKVVDEVVDSFRPELPEDSEAI
;
A
#
# COMPACT_ATOMS: atom_id res chain seq x y z
N MET A 1 8.21 21.66 -23.32
CA MET A 1 7.63 20.30 -23.15
C MET A 1 6.14 20.45 -22.88
N GLU A 2 5.30 19.89 -23.77
CA GLU A 2 3.85 20.02 -23.65
C GLU A 2 3.22 18.75 -23.05
N LEU A 3 2.22 18.91 -22.20
CA LEU A 3 1.55 17.76 -21.54
C LEU A 3 0.97 16.75 -22.54
N ARG A 4 0.45 17.23 -23.68
CA ARG A 4 -0.03 16.31 -24.75
C ARG A 4 1.09 15.42 -25.36
N HIS A 5 2.36 15.89 -25.35
CA HIS A 5 3.52 15.09 -25.79
C HIS A 5 3.90 14.06 -24.75
N LEU A 6 3.85 14.44 -23.46
CA LEU A 6 4.09 13.51 -22.34
C LEU A 6 3.01 12.43 -22.27
N ARG A 7 1.72 12.77 -22.44
CA ARG A 7 0.64 11.77 -22.54
C ARG A 7 0.88 10.78 -23.68
N ALA A 8 1.28 11.28 -24.87
CA ALA A 8 1.61 10.42 -25.99
C ALA A 8 2.76 9.45 -25.67
N PHE A 9 3.79 9.93 -24.99
CA PHE A 9 4.94 9.13 -24.58
C PHE A 9 4.56 8.07 -23.54
N VAL A 10 3.84 8.45 -22.49
CA VAL A 10 3.36 7.50 -21.46
C VAL A 10 2.51 6.41 -22.08
N GLU A 11 1.55 6.78 -22.94
CA GLU A 11 0.66 5.80 -23.56
C GLU A 11 1.40 4.82 -24.49
N VAL A 12 2.38 5.31 -25.26
CA VAL A 12 3.22 4.41 -26.10
C VAL A 12 4.06 3.49 -25.22
N ALA A 13 4.60 3.97 -24.08
CA ALA A 13 5.36 3.16 -23.14
C ALA A 13 4.49 2.06 -22.51
N ASP A 14 3.26 2.37 -22.15
CA ASP A 14 2.32 1.43 -21.50
C ASP A 14 1.80 0.37 -22.48
N GLN A 15 1.46 0.77 -23.72
CA GLN A 15 0.92 -0.13 -24.74
C GLN A 15 2.01 -0.94 -25.48
N GLY A 16 3.26 -0.47 -25.49
CA GLY A 16 4.35 -1.06 -26.27
C GLY A 16 4.07 -1.08 -27.78
N HIS A 17 3.07 -0.31 -28.26
CA HIS A 17 2.63 -0.32 -29.65
C HIS A 17 1.95 0.99 -30.07
N PHE A 18 2.49 1.67 -31.10
CA PHE A 18 1.97 2.96 -31.56
C PHE A 18 0.50 2.93 -31.99
N GLY A 19 0.05 1.86 -32.65
CA GLY A 19 -1.34 1.75 -33.11
C GLY A 19 -2.33 1.64 -31.95
N ARG A 20 -2.01 0.85 -30.91
CA ARG A 20 -2.84 0.72 -29.70
C ARG A 20 -2.86 2.02 -28.92
N ALA A 21 -1.71 2.65 -28.73
CA ALA A 21 -1.61 3.93 -28.03
C ALA A 21 -2.37 5.06 -28.77
N ALA A 22 -2.34 5.08 -30.12
CA ALA A 22 -3.09 6.06 -30.91
C ALA A 22 -4.61 5.86 -30.76
N ALA A 23 -5.07 4.60 -30.76
CA ALA A 23 -6.48 4.27 -30.57
C ALA A 23 -6.98 4.69 -29.17
N GLU A 24 -6.18 4.41 -28.12
CA GLU A 24 -6.50 4.80 -26.73
C GLU A 24 -6.61 6.33 -26.59
N LEU A 25 -5.68 7.06 -27.19
CA LEU A 25 -5.68 8.53 -27.18
C LEU A 25 -6.69 9.14 -28.19
N ARG A 26 -7.41 8.32 -28.94
CA ARG A 26 -8.39 8.74 -29.97
C ARG A 26 -7.80 9.69 -31.00
N ILE A 27 -6.57 9.42 -31.45
CA ILE A 27 -5.86 10.17 -32.48
C ILE A 27 -5.32 9.23 -33.56
N THR A 28 -4.90 9.79 -34.67
CA THR A 28 -4.26 8.99 -35.74
C THR A 28 -2.82 8.63 -35.34
N GLN A 29 -2.32 7.47 -35.80
CA GLN A 29 -0.95 7.05 -35.56
C GLN A 29 0.10 8.06 -36.10
N PRO A 30 -0.07 8.72 -37.28
CA PRO A 30 0.82 9.80 -37.67
C PRO A 30 0.87 10.98 -36.68
N ALA A 31 -0.29 11.38 -36.12
CA ALA A 31 -0.36 12.45 -35.14
C ALA A 31 0.37 12.05 -33.84
N LEU A 32 0.21 10.80 -33.37
CA LEU A 32 0.94 10.26 -32.24
C LEU A 32 2.45 10.29 -32.49
N THR A 33 2.87 9.83 -33.68
CA THR A 33 4.28 9.84 -34.09
C THR A 33 4.88 11.25 -34.05
N GLN A 34 4.14 12.24 -34.57
CA GLN A 34 4.58 13.65 -34.53
C GLN A 34 4.74 14.16 -33.10
N ARG A 35 3.85 13.80 -32.16
CA ARG A 35 3.96 14.18 -30.74
C ARG A 35 5.21 13.59 -30.09
N ILE A 36 5.51 12.32 -30.34
CA ILE A 36 6.72 11.67 -29.84
C ILE A 36 7.97 12.34 -30.41
N GLN A 37 8.02 12.57 -31.73
CA GLN A 37 9.15 13.23 -32.38
C GLN A 37 9.36 14.66 -31.88
N ALA A 38 8.28 15.39 -31.54
CA ALA A 38 8.37 16.70 -30.96
C ALA A 38 9.01 16.65 -29.56
N LEU A 39 8.62 15.69 -28.74
CA LEU A 39 9.20 15.46 -27.41
C LEU A 39 10.69 15.08 -27.51
N GLU A 40 11.03 14.12 -28.38
CA GLU A 40 12.42 13.68 -28.59
C GLU A 40 13.33 14.81 -29.09
N ARG A 41 12.83 15.68 -29.98
CA ARG A 41 13.57 16.87 -30.42
C ARG A 41 13.82 17.87 -29.28
N GLU A 42 12.84 18.04 -28.41
CA GLU A 42 12.95 18.96 -27.28
C GLU A 42 13.90 18.42 -26.21
N VAL A 43 13.87 17.11 -25.95
CA VAL A 43 14.78 16.43 -25.03
C VAL A 43 16.19 16.28 -25.62
N GLY A 44 16.32 16.35 -26.94
CA GLY A 44 17.59 16.16 -27.66
C GLY A 44 18.06 14.71 -27.74
N SER A 45 17.19 13.75 -27.45
CA SER A 45 17.51 12.31 -27.45
C SER A 45 16.28 11.49 -27.77
N SER A 46 16.49 10.32 -28.41
CA SER A 46 15.42 9.35 -28.61
C SER A 46 14.98 8.77 -27.26
N LEU A 47 13.67 8.71 -27.06
CA LEU A 47 13.04 8.13 -25.86
C LEU A 47 12.59 6.69 -26.09
N LEU A 48 12.37 6.33 -27.35
CA LEU A 48 11.86 5.03 -27.77
C LEU A 48 12.77 4.42 -28.85
N THR A 49 13.02 3.11 -28.72
CA THR A 49 13.58 2.29 -29.80
C THR A 49 12.43 1.58 -30.52
N ARG A 50 12.48 1.59 -31.87
CA ARG A 50 11.46 0.95 -32.71
C ARG A 50 12.06 -0.28 -33.37
N SER A 51 11.46 -1.42 -33.11
CA SER A 51 11.66 -2.61 -33.98
C SER A 51 10.36 -2.88 -34.74
N SER A 52 10.44 -3.75 -35.77
CA SER A 52 9.24 -4.12 -36.54
C SER A 52 8.15 -4.84 -35.72
N ARG A 53 8.45 -5.24 -34.49
CA ARG A 53 7.55 -6.04 -33.65
C ARG A 53 7.26 -5.43 -32.28
N GLU A 54 8.07 -4.49 -31.81
CA GLU A 54 7.99 -4.01 -30.42
C GLU A 54 8.57 -2.60 -30.27
N VAL A 55 7.97 -1.83 -29.37
CA VAL A 55 8.49 -0.52 -28.93
C VAL A 55 9.05 -0.69 -27.53
N ARG A 56 10.29 -0.25 -27.32
CA ARG A 56 10.97 -0.27 -26.01
C ARG A 56 11.48 1.10 -25.64
N LEU A 57 11.60 1.36 -24.37
CA LEU A 57 12.24 2.58 -23.88
C LEU A 57 13.75 2.57 -24.14
N THR A 58 14.31 3.74 -24.36
CA THR A 58 15.75 3.97 -24.25
C THR A 58 16.11 4.27 -22.79
N PRO A 59 17.40 4.28 -22.38
CA PRO A 59 17.78 4.75 -21.05
C PRO A 59 17.26 6.15 -20.71
N THR A 60 17.21 7.06 -21.71
CA THR A 60 16.63 8.41 -21.55
C THR A 60 15.10 8.32 -21.39
N GLY A 61 14.44 7.42 -22.11
CA GLY A 61 13.00 7.16 -21.95
C GLY A 61 12.67 6.60 -20.58
N ASP A 62 13.44 5.63 -20.09
CA ASP A 62 13.29 5.06 -18.73
C ASP A 62 13.45 6.14 -17.65
N ALA A 63 14.41 7.04 -17.81
CA ALA A 63 14.61 8.15 -16.89
C ALA A 63 13.47 9.18 -16.92
N LEU A 64 12.90 9.47 -18.10
CA LEU A 64 11.80 10.43 -18.25
C LEU A 64 10.44 9.86 -17.79
N LEU A 65 10.19 8.57 -17.96
CA LEU A 65 8.86 7.95 -17.79
C LEU A 65 8.22 8.24 -16.42
N PRO A 66 8.92 8.12 -15.28
CA PRO A 66 8.31 8.42 -13.98
C PRO A 66 7.88 9.87 -13.86
N TYR A 67 8.66 10.81 -14.38
CA TYR A 67 8.32 12.24 -14.38
C TYR A 67 7.17 12.56 -15.33
N ALA A 68 7.16 11.94 -16.52
CA ALA A 68 6.08 12.10 -17.47
C ALA A 68 4.74 11.63 -16.91
N ARG A 69 4.73 10.46 -16.25
CA ARG A 69 3.55 9.94 -15.56
C ARG A 69 3.08 10.88 -14.46
N ALA A 70 3.98 11.38 -13.61
CA ALA A 70 3.65 12.29 -12.53
C ALA A 70 3.01 13.59 -13.05
N LEU A 71 3.57 14.20 -14.10
CA LEU A 71 3.03 15.43 -14.70
C LEU A 71 1.65 15.22 -15.34
N VAL A 72 1.45 14.12 -16.07
CA VAL A 72 0.14 13.78 -16.66
C VAL A 72 -0.92 13.56 -15.57
N LYS A 73 -0.58 12.85 -14.51
CA LYS A 73 -1.48 12.61 -13.37
C LYS A 73 -1.80 13.90 -12.60
N LEU A 74 -0.82 14.79 -12.43
CA LEU A 74 -1.04 16.08 -11.78
C LEU A 74 -2.01 16.95 -12.58
N GLU A 75 -1.88 16.99 -13.92
CA GLU A 75 -2.84 17.68 -14.79
C GLU A 75 -4.25 17.09 -14.64
N GLU A 76 -4.38 15.77 -14.70
CA GLU A 76 -5.67 15.08 -14.54
C GLU A 76 -6.30 15.39 -13.18
N ARG A 77 -5.49 15.42 -12.12
CA ARG A 77 -5.94 15.79 -10.78
C ARG A 77 -6.44 17.23 -10.73
N ALA A 78 -5.67 18.19 -11.25
CA ALA A 78 -6.07 19.58 -11.29
C ALA A 78 -7.40 19.78 -12.06
N LEU A 79 -7.56 19.11 -13.21
CA LEU A 79 -8.80 19.17 -13.98
C LEU A 79 -10.00 18.55 -13.24
N ARG A 80 -9.78 17.48 -12.44
CA ARG A 80 -10.82 16.91 -11.58
C ARG A 80 -11.23 17.88 -10.49
N GLU A 81 -10.29 18.44 -9.73
CA GLU A 81 -10.56 19.40 -8.66
C GLU A 81 -11.32 20.63 -9.16
N LEU A 82 -10.97 21.14 -10.35
CA LEU A 82 -11.69 22.25 -10.97
C LEU A 82 -13.14 21.88 -11.32
N LYS A 83 -13.37 20.67 -11.84
CA LYS A 83 -14.73 20.19 -12.15
C LYS A 83 -15.57 19.98 -10.89
N ASP A 84 -14.99 19.40 -9.85
CA ASP A 84 -15.67 19.16 -8.58
C ASP A 84 -16.05 20.50 -7.91
N THR A 85 -15.16 21.47 -7.92
CA THR A 85 -15.41 22.83 -7.45
C THR A 85 -16.52 23.52 -8.27
N ALA A 86 -16.47 23.41 -9.59
CA ALA A 86 -17.50 23.97 -10.47
C ALA A 86 -18.88 23.30 -10.30
N ALA A 87 -18.91 22.04 -9.89
CA ALA A 87 -20.13 21.29 -9.59
C ALA A 87 -20.68 21.56 -8.17
N GLY A 88 -20.03 22.41 -7.37
CA GLY A 88 -20.41 22.71 -5.98
C GLY A 88 -20.06 21.57 -4.99
N VAL A 89 -19.23 20.61 -5.39
CA VAL A 89 -18.70 19.60 -4.50
C VAL A 89 -17.53 20.19 -3.73
N SER A 90 -17.63 20.28 -2.40
CA SER A 90 -16.64 20.96 -1.52
C SER A 90 -15.31 20.21 -1.36
N GLY A 91 -14.98 19.36 -2.29
CA GLY A 91 -13.74 18.59 -2.34
C GLY A 91 -13.98 17.08 -2.39
N LEU A 92 -12.97 16.39 -2.86
CA LEU A 92 -12.92 14.93 -2.93
C LEU A 92 -11.55 14.46 -2.43
N ILE A 93 -11.53 13.42 -1.60
CA ILE A 93 -10.33 12.71 -1.20
C ILE A 93 -10.42 11.23 -1.56
N ARG A 94 -9.41 10.72 -2.25
CA ARG A 94 -9.25 9.29 -2.58
C ARG A 94 -8.32 8.65 -1.59
N VAL A 95 -8.81 7.67 -0.85
CA VAL A 95 -8.04 7.03 0.22
C VAL A 95 -7.91 5.53 -0.05
N ALA A 96 -6.66 5.04 -0.04
CA ALA A 96 -6.38 3.62 -0.10
C ALA A 96 -6.29 3.04 1.32
N TYR A 97 -7.11 2.05 1.60
CA TYR A 97 -7.12 1.33 2.87
C TYR A 97 -6.26 0.08 2.78
N MET A 98 -5.80 -0.39 3.94
CA MET A 98 -5.06 -1.63 4.08
C MET A 98 -5.95 -2.70 4.73
N PRO A 99 -5.98 -3.93 4.22
CA PRO A 99 -6.70 -5.03 4.85
C PRO A 99 -6.19 -5.30 6.29
N GLY A 100 -7.07 -5.78 7.14
CA GLY A 100 -6.69 -6.26 8.48
C GLY A 100 -6.47 -5.20 9.56
N ASN A 101 -6.68 -3.90 9.26
CA ASN A 101 -6.51 -2.81 10.23
C ASN A 101 -7.70 -1.84 10.24
N ALA A 102 -8.91 -2.39 10.09
CA ALA A 102 -10.13 -1.60 9.92
C ALA A 102 -10.41 -0.64 11.10
N VAL A 103 -10.07 -1.02 12.34
CA VAL A 103 -10.38 -0.22 13.52
C VAL A 103 -9.62 1.11 13.53
N ALA A 104 -8.31 1.08 13.39
CA ALA A 104 -7.48 2.29 13.42
C ALA A 104 -7.79 3.21 12.22
N GLN A 105 -7.84 2.64 11.02
CA GLN A 105 -8.20 3.36 9.80
C GLN A 105 -9.61 3.94 9.88
N GLY A 106 -10.56 3.14 10.40
CA GLY A 106 -11.96 3.53 10.58
C GLY A 106 -12.12 4.70 11.53
N LYS A 107 -11.41 4.73 12.66
CA LYS A 107 -11.44 5.85 13.61
C LYS A 107 -10.96 7.16 12.96
N VAL A 108 -9.81 7.14 12.27
CA VAL A 108 -9.30 8.32 11.57
C VAL A 108 -10.33 8.82 10.57
N MET A 109 -10.90 7.92 9.77
CA MET A 109 -11.83 8.32 8.71
C MET A 109 -13.23 8.67 9.24
N ALA A 110 -13.65 8.13 10.38
CA ALA A 110 -14.88 8.54 11.04
C ALA A 110 -14.77 10.00 11.51
N GLN A 111 -13.70 10.34 12.22
CA GLN A 111 -13.45 11.73 12.64
C GLN A 111 -13.27 12.67 11.46
N PHE A 112 -12.61 12.23 10.37
CA PHE A 112 -12.48 13.02 9.17
C PHE A 112 -13.86 13.36 8.57
N ARG A 113 -14.75 12.37 8.42
CA ARG A 113 -16.10 12.60 7.89
C ARG A 113 -16.97 13.47 8.79
N GLU A 114 -16.83 13.31 10.09
CA GLU A 114 -17.55 14.14 11.08
C GLU A 114 -17.13 15.61 11.00
N ARG A 115 -15.83 15.87 10.85
CA ARG A 115 -15.28 17.22 10.84
C ARG A 115 -15.38 17.91 9.49
N PHE A 116 -15.36 17.14 8.41
CA PHE A 116 -15.42 17.62 7.03
C PHE A 116 -16.51 16.91 6.22
N PRO A 117 -17.80 17.10 6.62
CA PRO A 117 -18.91 16.35 6.02
C PRO A 117 -19.12 16.66 4.54
N ASP A 118 -18.67 17.83 4.08
CA ASP A 118 -18.80 18.27 2.67
C ASP A 118 -17.70 17.68 1.77
N VAL A 119 -16.71 16.99 2.32
CA VAL A 119 -15.63 16.33 1.55
C VAL A 119 -16.08 14.92 1.20
N ALA A 120 -16.26 14.65 -0.08
CA ALA A 120 -16.52 13.28 -0.56
C ALA A 120 -15.31 12.38 -0.36
N VAL A 121 -15.53 11.12 0.03
CA VAL A 121 -14.46 10.14 0.25
C VAL A 121 -14.65 8.96 -0.70
N GLU A 122 -13.76 8.82 -1.67
CA GLU A 122 -13.63 7.60 -2.48
C GLU A 122 -12.61 6.65 -1.83
N SER A 123 -12.97 5.38 -1.76
CA SER A 123 -12.19 4.37 -1.05
C SER A 123 -11.75 3.25 -1.97
N THR A 124 -10.50 2.82 -1.84
CA THR A 124 -9.99 1.60 -2.47
C THR A 124 -9.23 0.77 -1.44
N THR A 125 -8.96 -0.49 -1.73
CA THR A 125 -8.25 -1.38 -0.82
C THR A 125 -7.04 -1.99 -1.51
N GLY A 126 -5.92 -2.08 -0.79
CA GLY A 126 -4.70 -2.72 -1.27
C GLY A 126 -3.68 -2.90 -0.16
N HIS A 127 -2.74 -3.82 -0.37
CA HIS A 127 -1.59 -3.95 0.53
C HIS A 127 -0.67 -2.72 0.44
N SER A 128 0.15 -2.51 1.47
CA SER A 128 0.99 -1.31 1.62
C SER A 128 1.79 -0.97 0.37
N ASN A 129 2.43 -1.97 -0.26
CA ASN A 129 3.25 -1.74 -1.46
C ASN A 129 2.40 -1.27 -2.67
N VAL A 130 1.22 -1.87 -2.86
CA VAL A 130 0.25 -1.45 -3.90
C VAL A 130 -0.26 -0.04 -3.63
N ASN A 131 -0.55 0.27 -2.37
CA ASN A 131 -1.05 1.58 -1.95
C ASN A 131 0.00 2.68 -2.16
N ILE A 132 1.29 2.41 -1.87
CA ILE A 132 2.39 3.33 -2.21
C ILE A 132 2.49 3.54 -3.73
N GLY A 133 2.36 2.47 -4.52
CA GLY A 133 2.35 2.58 -5.98
C GLY A 133 1.20 3.43 -6.52
N ARG A 134 -0.01 3.23 -6.00
CA ARG A 134 -1.20 4.05 -6.35
C ARG A 134 -1.01 5.52 -5.97
N LEU A 135 -0.46 5.78 -4.78
CA LEU A 135 -0.17 7.13 -4.33
C LEU A 135 0.86 7.81 -5.22
N ALA A 136 1.98 7.15 -5.50
CA ALA A 136 3.02 7.65 -6.40
C ALA A 136 2.51 7.88 -7.83
N ALA A 137 1.55 7.06 -8.29
CA ALA A 137 0.87 7.23 -9.57
C ALA A 137 -0.21 8.32 -9.54
N GLY A 138 -0.59 8.87 -8.38
CA GLY A 138 -1.67 9.85 -8.24
C GLY A 138 -3.08 9.27 -8.41
N ASP A 139 -3.24 7.96 -8.27
CA ASP A 139 -4.55 7.30 -8.33
C ASP A 139 -5.33 7.48 -7.01
N VAL A 140 -4.61 7.72 -5.91
CA VAL A 140 -5.15 8.09 -4.60
C VAL A 140 -4.40 9.29 -4.03
N ASP A 141 -5.05 10.02 -3.12
CA ASP A 141 -4.54 11.23 -2.50
C ASP A 141 -3.85 10.93 -1.15
N ALA A 142 -4.31 9.89 -0.48
CA ALA A 142 -3.72 9.37 0.75
C ALA A 142 -3.84 7.84 0.82
N ALA A 143 -2.96 7.21 1.57
CA ALA A 143 -2.95 5.75 1.71
C ALA A 143 -2.54 5.31 3.11
N PHE A 144 -3.28 4.38 3.70
CA PHE A 144 -2.85 3.71 4.91
C PHE A 144 -1.82 2.63 4.57
N VAL A 145 -0.73 2.59 5.34
CA VAL A 145 0.38 1.67 5.13
C VAL A 145 0.95 1.16 6.45
N ALA A 146 1.46 -0.07 6.45
CA ALA A 146 2.20 -0.66 7.55
C ALA A 146 3.70 -0.40 7.38
N MET A 147 4.36 -0.01 8.46
CA MET A 147 5.79 0.25 8.51
C MET A 147 6.56 -0.98 9.06
N PRO A 148 7.84 -1.16 8.72
CA PRO A 148 8.60 -0.35 7.77
C PRO A 148 8.19 -0.61 6.32
N ILE A 149 8.33 0.41 5.47
CA ILE A 149 7.99 0.35 4.05
C ILE A 149 8.99 1.15 3.21
N THR A 150 9.31 0.65 2.02
CA THR A 150 10.07 1.40 1.02
C THR A 150 9.12 2.29 0.22
N ALA A 151 9.37 3.59 0.20
CA ALA A 151 8.59 4.56 -0.55
C ALA A 151 9.50 5.53 -1.33
N PRO A 152 9.05 6.07 -2.48
CA PRO A 152 9.77 7.14 -3.17
C PRO A 152 9.95 8.37 -2.28
N GLU A 153 10.97 9.19 -2.54
CA GLU A 153 11.25 10.43 -1.79
C GLU A 153 10.10 11.44 -1.86
N THR A 154 9.29 11.39 -2.93
CA THR A 154 8.10 12.22 -3.10
C THR A 154 6.96 11.87 -2.15
N VAL A 155 7.02 10.70 -1.50
CA VAL A 155 6.02 10.25 -0.52
C VAL A 155 6.48 10.60 0.89
N ALA A 156 5.60 11.23 1.64
CA ALA A 156 5.76 11.47 3.07
C ALA A 156 4.87 10.49 3.87
N LEU A 157 5.27 10.21 5.08
CA LEU A 157 4.59 9.30 6.00
C LEU A 157 4.24 10.04 7.30
N ARG A 158 2.98 9.97 7.72
CA ARG A 158 2.52 10.47 9.01
C ARG A 158 2.08 9.28 9.88
N LYS A 159 2.76 9.07 10.98
CA LYS A 159 2.46 7.99 11.93
C LYS A 159 1.08 8.19 12.56
N ILE A 160 0.36 7.07 12.75
CA ILE A 160 -0.94 7.05 13.44
C ILE A 160 -0.79 6.38 14.81
N GLY A 161 -0.07 5.26 14.87
CA GLY A 161 0.11 4.44 16.05
C GLY A 161 0.66 3.07 15.69
N HIS A 162 0.42 2.10 16.55
CA HIS A 162 0.87 0.73 16.35
C HIS A 162 -0.32 -0.22 16.46
N TYR A 163 -0.18 -1.39 15.86
CA TYR A 163 -1.05 -2.53 16.09
C TYR A 163 -0.21 -3.76 16.39
N GLU A 164 -0.78 -4.65 17.17
CA GLU A 164 -0.12 -5.90 17.57
C GLU A 164 -0.34 -6.99 16.52
N LEU A 165 0.64 -7.86 16.36
CA LEU A 165 0.50 -9.08 15.58
C LEU A 165 0.14 -10.25 16.49
N PHE A 166 -0.76 -11.08 16.01
CA PHE A 166 -1.28 -12.25 16.67
C PHE A 166 -0.84 -13.53 15.96
N LEU A 167 -0.75 -14.59 16.73
CA LEU A 167 -0.56 -15.93 16.21
C LEU A 167 -1.91 -16.58 15.98
N ALA A 168 -2.17 -17.01 14.73
CA ALA A 168 -3.28 -17.89 14.38
C ALA A 168 -2.81 -19.35 14.48
N MET A 169 -3.59 -20.19 15.14
CA MET A 169 -3.31 -21.61 15.31
C MET A 169 -4.60 -22.42 15.39
N SER A 170 -4.50 -23.74 15.24
CA SER A 170 -5.63 -24.62 15.52
C SER A 170 -6.11 -24.48 16.95
N SER A 171 -7.45 -24.43 17.16
CA SER A 171 -8.05 -24.32 18.50
C SER A 171 -7.68 -25.49 19.44
N GLY A 172 -7.34 -26.65 18.87
CA GLY A 172 -6.89 -27.82 19.62
C GLY A 172 -5.39 -27.87 19.90
N HIS A 173 -4.63 -26.86 19.48
CA HIS A 173 -3.18 -26.84 19.68
C HIS A 173 -2.84 -26.57 21.16
N GLU A 174 -1.78 -27.22 21.68
CA GLU A 174 -1.40 -27.06 23.11
C GLU A 174 -1.05 -25.62 23.50
N LEU A 175 -0.52 -24.82 22.55
CA LEU A 175 -0.21 -23.41 22.79
C LEU A 175 -1.47 -22.53 22.91
N ALA A 176 -2.64 -23.01 22.50
CA ALA A 176 -3.91 -22.27 22.63
C ALA A 176 -4.31 -22.01 24.10
N ARG A 177 -3.73 -22.76 25.05
CA ARG A 177 -3.95 -22.56 26.50
C ARG A 177 -3.30 -21.31 27.08
N PHE A 178 -2.31 -20.73 26.38
CA PHE A 178 -1.64 -19.51 26.84
C PHE A 178 -2.50 -18.29 26.53
N ASP A 179 -2.59 -17.36 27.45
CA ASP A 179 -3.19 -16.04 27.18
C ASP A 179 -2.34 -15.23 26.20
N ARG A 180 -1.00 -15.32 26.35
CA ARG A 180 0.01 -14.82 25.40
C ARG A 180 1.03 -15.93 25.13
N VAL A 181 1.28 -16.24 23.86
CA VAL A 181 2.20 -17.32 23.46
C VAL A 181 3.65 -16.84 23.54
N PRO A 182 4.50 -17.47 24.37
CA PRO A 182 5.91 -17.13 24.35
C PRO A 182 6.53 -17.45 22.98
N VAL A 183 7.12 -16.47 22.32
CA VAL A 183 7.68 -16.64 20.95
C VAL A 183 8.70 -17.77 20.89
N ARG A 184 9.47 -17.99 21.97
CA ARG A 184 10.43 -19.11 22.06
C ARG A 184 9.78 -20.50 21.97
N ALA A 185 8.48 -20.63 22.30
CA ALA A 185 7.75 -21.89 22.21
C ALA A 185 7.45 -22.28 20.74
N LEU A 186 7.63 -21.36 19.81
CA LEU A 186 7.45 -21.56 18.36
C LEU A 186 8.70 -22.11 17.67
N ARG A 187 9.71 -22.54 18.43
CA ARG A 187 10.96 -23.07 17.88
C ARG A 187 10.71 -24.37 17.12
N GLY A 188 11.09 -24.38 15.83
CA GLY A 188 10.94 -25.56 14.97
C GLY A 188 9.53 -25.71 14.36
N GLU A 189 8.61 -24.84 14.72
CA GLU A 189 7.23 -24.88 14.22
C GLU A 189 7.16 -24.43 12.75
N ARG A 190 6.05 -24.81 12.11
CA ARG A 190 5.78 -24.52 10.68
C ARG A 190 4.92 -23.27 10.54
N PHE A 191 5.32 -22.39 9.62
CA PHE A 191 4.60 -21.13 9.37
C PHE A 191 4.08 -21.05 7.95
N VAL A 192 2.85 -20.57 7.82
CA VAL A 192 2.36 -19.95 6.59
C VAL A 192 2.47 -18.45 6.77
N MET A 193 3.21 -17.80 5.90
CA MET A 193 3.49 -16.35 6.00
C MET A 193 2.81 -15.61 4.86
N SER A 194 2.50 -14.35 5.09
CA SER A 194 2.09 -13.49 3.98
C SER A 194 3.19 -13.35 2.94
N PRO A 195 2.83 -13.25 1.63
CA PRO A 195 3.81 -13.15 0.55
C PRO A 195 4.70 -11.93 0.69
N MET A 196 5.98 -12.10 0.34
CA MET A 196 6.98 -11.01 0.46
C MET A 196 6.58 -9.75 -0.33
N HIS A 197 5.93 -9.89 -1.48
CA HIS A 197 5.62 -8.76 -2.37
C HIS A 197 4.59 -7.77 -1.82
N ILE A 198 3.81 -8.14 -0.79
CA ILE A 198 2.80 -7.23 -0.22
C ILE A 198 3.41 -6.05 0.54
N ASN A 199 4.52 -6.29 1.23
CA ASN A 199 5.40 -5.31 1.85
C ASN A 199 6.76 -5.97 2.13
N PRO A 200 7.71 -5.98 1.18
CA PRO A 200 8.98 -6.70 1.30
C PRO A 200 9.77 -6.33 2.55
N THR A 201 9.79 -5.04 2.90
CA THR A 201 10.53 -4.52 4.04
C THR A 201 9.98 -5.04 5.36
N LEU A 202 8.67 -4.92 5.57
CA LEU A 202 8.01 -5.43 6.78
C LEU A 202 8.09 -6.95 6.88
N MET A 203 7.87 -7.67 5.77
CA MET A 203 7.93 -9.14 5.78
C MET A 203 9.34 -9.65 6.10
N ALA A 204 10.38 -8.98 5.61
CA ALA A 204 11.76 -9.31 5.97
C ALA A 204 12.05 -9.01 7.45
N ALA A 205 11.61 -7.87 7.96
CA ALA A 205 11.76 -7.48 9.37
C ALA A 205 11.05 -8.47 10.30
N LEU A 206 9.79 -8.84 10.00
CA LEU A 206 9.01 -9.82 10.76
C LEU A 206 9.69 -11.19 10.80
N ARG A 207 10.18 -11.67 9.65
CA ARG A 207 10.90 -12.95 9.58
C ARG A 207 12.19 -12.93 10.41
N THR A 208 12.92 -11.83 10.35
CA THR A 208 14.14 -11.65 11.15
C THR A 208 13.80 -11.62 12.65
N TRP A 209 12.77 -10.88 13.02
CA TRP A 209 12.31 -10.78 14.41
C TRP A 209 11.87 -12.15 14.96
N LEU A 210 11.07 -12.92 14.23
CA LEU A 210 10.69 -14.28 14.62
C LEU A 210 11.91 -15.21 14.71
N ALA A 211 12.75 -15.25 13.67
CA ALA A 211 13.91 -16.12 13.60
C ALA A 211 14.86 -15.91 14.79
N SER A 212 15.14 -14.65 15.17
CA SER A 212 16.02 -14.33 16.30
C SER A 212 15.50 -14.88 17.65
N ARG A 213 14.18 -15.06 17.79
CA ARG A 213 13.53 -15.50 19.04
C ARG A 213 13.16 -16.99 19.05
N THR A 214 13.06 -17.60 17.88
CA THR A 214 12.77 -19.03 17.76
C THR A 214 14.02 -19.90 17.60
N GLY A 215 15.21 -19.29 17.70
CA GLY A 215 16.49 -20.00 17.70
C GLY A 215 17.06 -20.27 16.32
N GLY A 216 16.76 -19.43 15.33
CA GLY A 216 17.41 -19.49 14.03
C GLY A 216 16.44 -19.40 12.83
N ARG A 217 16.61 -20.26 11.84
CA ARG A 217 15.84 -20.23 10.60
C ARG A 217 14.37 -20.61 10.84
N LEU A 218 13.44 -19.75 10.37
CA LEU A 218 12.02 -20.08 10.34
C LEU A 218 11.72 -21.18 9.33
N ASN A 219 10.84 -22.09 9.71
CA ASN A 219 10.31 -23.13 8.84
C ASN A 219 9.06 -22.61 8.11
N VAL A 220 9.26 -21.78 7.08
CA VAL A 220 8.15 -21.27 6.25
C VAL A 220 7.80 -22.33 5.23
N VAL A 221 6.61 -22.90 5.35
CA VAL A 221 6.12 -24.01 4.50
C VAL A 221 5.29 -23.55 3.31
N ALA A 222 4.69 -22.33 3.41
CA ALA A 222 3.95 -21.70 2.31
C ALA A 222 3.94 -20.19 2.48
N GLU A 223 3.73 -19.48 1.38
CA GLU A 223 3.43 -18.05 1.34
C GLU A 223 2.06 -17.86 0.68
N ASP A 224 1.07 -17.56 1.48
CA ASP A 224 -0.30 -17.41 1.03
C ASP A 224 -0.89 -16.06 1.48
N PRO A 225 -1.87 -15.50 0.75
CA PRO A 225 -2.71 -14.43 1.25
C PRO A 225 -3.28 -14.80 2.62
N GLN A 226 -3.50 -13.77 3.45
CA GLN A 226 -3.80 -13.94 4.87
C GLN A 226 -5.02 -14.83 5.15
N ASP A 227 -6.07 -14.75 4.35
CA ASP A 227 -7.27 -15.57 4.44
C ASP A 227 -7.00 -17.06 4.16
N LEU A 228 -6.19 -17.37 3.14
CA LEU A 228 -5.77 -18.72 2.82
C LEU A 228 -4.81 -19.28 3.88
N ALA A 229 -3.91 -18.44 4.41
CA ALA A 229 -3.03 -18.81 5.51
C ALA A 229 -3.83 -19.23 6.76
N ILE A 230 -4.88 -18.49 7.09
CA ILE A 230 -5.76 -18.81 8.23
C ILE A 230 -6.52 -20.13 7.99
N GLN A 231 -7.03 -20.38 6.77
CA GLN A 231 -7.67 -21.65 6.43
C GLN A 231 -6.69 -22.82 6.55
N ALA A 232 -5.46 -22.66 6.07
CA ALA A 232 -4.41 -23.70 6.18
C ALA A 232 -4.12 -24.03 7.65
N VAL A 233 -4.10 -23.04 8.52
CA VAL A 233 -3.93 -23.20 9.98
C VAL A 233 -5.10 -23.99 10.59
N GLY A 234 -6.34 -23.67 10.24
CA GLY A 234 -7.53 -24.38 10.75
C GLY A 234 -7.57 -25.87 10.39
N ASN A 235 -6.91 -26.24 9.30
CA ASN A 235 -6.81 -27.60 8.80
C ASN A 235 -5.55 -28.35 9.26
N SER A 236 -4.70 -27.73 10.08
CA SER A 236 -3.40 -28.30 10.50
C SER A 236 -3.19 -28.12 12.01
N GLN A 237 -2.74 -29.20 12.68
CA GLN A 237 -2.39 -29.14 14.11
C GLN A 237 -0.97 -28.60 14.38
N SER A 238 -0.15 -28.38 13.34
CA SER A 238 1.26 -28.04 13.48
C SER A 238 1.69 -26.84 12.60
N THR A 239 0.72 -26.01 12.18
CA THR A 239 0.99 -24.88 11.31
C THR A 239 0.43 -23.60 11.93
N PHE A 240 1.21 -22.54 11.85
CA PHE A 240 0.89 -21.23 12.40
C PHE A 240 0.86 -20.16 11.31
N ALA A 241 0.08 -19.12 11.52
CA ALA A 241 0.18 -17.90 10.73
C ALA A 241 0.30 -16.69 11.66
N VAL A 242 1.00 -15.65 11.20
CA VAL A 242 1.06 -14.36 11.90
C VAL A 242 0.12 -13.41 11.19
N VAL A 243 -0.80 -12.83 11.95
CA VAL A 243 -1.89 -11.97 11.45
C VAL A 243 -1.95 -10.66 12.22
N SER A 244 -2.54 -9.63 11.64
CA SER A 244 -2.78 -8.38 12.35
C SER A 244 -3.93 -8.51 13.36
N GLU A 245 -3.91 -7.71 14.41
CA GLU A 245 -4.99 -7.62 15.39
C GLU A 245 -6.37 -7.46 14.74
N GLY A 246 -6.50 -6.58 13.76
CA GLY A 246 -7.77 -6.35 13.06
C GLY A 246 -8.33 -7.59 12.35
N THR A 247 -7.49 -8.56 12.02
CA THR A 247 -7.93 -9.84 11.46
C THR A 247 -8.68 -10.68 12.47
N THR A 248 -8.29 -10.62 13.73
CA THR A 248 -8.92 -11.37 14.81
C THR A 248 -10.38 -10.95 15.03
N GLN A 249 -10.76 -9.78 14.51
CA GLN A 249 -12.09 -9.16 14.66
C GLN A 249 -13.00 -9.43 13.45
N LEU A 250 -12.49 -9.99 12.35
CA LEU A 250 -13.27 -10.26 11.13
C LEU A 250 -14.25 -11.44 11.25
N GLY A 251 -14.30 -12.09 12.39
CA GLY A 251 -15.19 -13.21 12.68
C GLY A 251 -14.44 -14.50 13.01
N ALA A 252 -15.15 -15.43 13.65
CA ALA A 252 -14.60 -16.72 14.04
C ALA A 252 -14.42 -17.63 12.80
N MET A 253 -13.19 -18.04 12.55
CA MET A 253 -12.91 -19.12 11.59
C MET A 253 -13.03 -20.47 12.29
N PRO A 254 -13.70 -21.47 11.69
CA PRO A 254 -13.80 -22.80 12.28
C PRO A 254 -12.43 -23.38 12.62
N ASN A 255 -12.29 -23.93 13.82
CA ASN A 255 -11.07 -24.58 14.32
C ASN A 255 -9.83 -23.65 14.41
N VAL A 256 -9.98 -22.34 14.33
CA VAL A 256 -8.88 -21.39 14.49
C VAL A 256 -9.05 -20.59 15.76
N THR A 257 -7.97 -20.41 16.50
CA THR A 257 -7.88 -19.48 17.62
C THR A 257 -6.72 -18.50 17.38
N TYR A 258 -6.86 -17.30 17.93
CA TYR A 258 -5.85 -16.26 17.86
C TYR A 258 -5.31 -16.00 19.26
N ARG A 259 -4.01 -15.87 19.38
CA ARG A 259 -3.36 -15.50 20.64
C ARG A 259 -2.30 -14.43 20.39
N PRO A 260 -2.23 -13.42 21.24
CA PRO A 260 -1.13 -12.48 21.21
C PRO A 260 0.19 -13.19 21.54
N LEU A 261 1.30 -12.63 21.07
CA LEU A 261 2.65 -13.14 21.29
C LEU A 261 3.31 -12.46 22.52
N ASN A 262 4.31 -13.10 23.08
CA ASN A 262 5.16 -12.52 24.13
C ASN A 262 6.65 -12.80 23.80
N PRO A 263 7.50 -11.74 23.55
CA PRO A 263 7.12 -10.33 23.48
C PRO A 263 6.13 -10.02 22.37
N ALA A 264 5.38 -8.90 22.55
CA ALA A 264 4.38 -8.46 21.59
C ALA A 264 5.04 -7.78 20.37
N PRO A 265 4.89 -8.34 19.15
CA PRO A 265 5.40 -7.71 17.94
C PRO A 265 4.49 -6.57 17.49
N LEU A 266 5.00 -5.36 17.51
CA LEU A 266 4.26 -4.15 17.13
C LEU A 266 4.64 -3.70 15.73
N VAL A 267 3.64 -3.43 14.91
CA VAL A 267 3.79 -2.84 13.58
C VAL A 267 3.25 -1.42 13.61
N GLU A 268 4.05 -0.47 13.15
CA GLU A 268 3.64 0.92 13.06
C GLU A 268 2.70 1.12 11.87
N LEU A 269 1.60 1.86 12.08
CA LEU A 269 0.64 2.27 11.07
C LEU A 269 0.85 3.74 10.71
N ALA A 270 0.83 4.07 9.42
CA ALA A 270 0.99 5.43 8.95
C ALA A 270 -0.01 5.76 7.82
N VAL A 271 -0.26 7.07 7.64
CA VAL A 271 -0.83 7.62 6.40
C VAL A 271 0.34 8.08 5.52
N ALA A 272 0.37 7.56 4.31
CA ALA A 272 1.24 8.02 3.23
C ALA A 272 0.51 9.06 2.38
N TYR A 273 1.21 10.08 1.96
CA TYR A 273 0.71 11.17 1.11
C TYR A 273 1.86 11.75 0.28
N LEU A 274 1.57 12.48 -0.80
CA LEU A 274 2.60 13.17 -1.56
C LEU A 274 3.10 14.38 -0.77
N ARG A 275 4.42 14.51 -0.64
CA ARG A 275 5.08 15.53 0.20
C ARG A 275 4.65 16.97 -0.15
N ASP A 276 4.55 17.24 -1.45
CA ASP A 276 4.22 18.58 -1.98
C ASP A 276 2.75 18.63 -2.46
N ASP A 277 1.86 17.87 -1.79
CA ASP A 277 0.44 17.83 -2.14
C ASP A 277 -0.24 19.15 -1.74
N PRO A 278 -0.76 19.93 -2.71
CA PRO A 278 -1.45 21.18 -2.45
C PRO A 278 -2.89 21.01 -1.96
N SER A 279 -3.40 19.77 -1.89
CA SER A 279 -4.80 19.49 -1.59
C SER A 279 -5.19 19.86 -0.16
N HIS A 280 -6.23 20.68 -0.03
CA HIS A 280 -6.81 21.02 1.26
C HIS A 280 -7.41 19.77 1.96
N ALA A 281 -7.93 18.81 1.20
CA ALA A 281 -8.51 17.60 1.75
C ALA A 281 -7.43 16.70 2.41
N VAL A 282 -6.25 16.57 1.80
CA VAL A 282 -5.10 15.88 2.40
C VAL A 282 -4.61 16.62 3.65
N ALA A 283 -4.46 17.95 3.58
CA ALA A 283 -4.07 18.75 4.75
C ALA A 283 -5.06 18.60 5.93
N ASN A 284 -6.35 18.54 5.64
CA ASN A 284 -7.39 18.30 6.65
C ASN A 284 -7.33 16.89 7.22
N LEU A 285 -7.07 15.86 6.38
CA LEU A 285 -6.86 14.50 6.86
C LEU A 285 -5.66 14.42 7.81
N LEU A 286 -4.55 15.09 7.49
CA LEU A 286 -3.36 15.09 8.35
C LEU A 286 -3.59 15.77 9.69
N LYS A 287 -4.41 16.83 9.76
CA LYS A 287 -4.82 17.44 11.04
C LYS A 287 -5.60 16.44 11.91
N VAL A 288 -6.53 15.70 11.29
CA VAL A 288 -7.26 14.65 12.01
C VAL A 288 -6.30 13.55 12.49
N VAL A 289 -5.36 13.12 11.66
CA VAL A 289 -4.34 12.15 12.06
C VAL A 289 -3.56 12.62 13.28
N ASP A 290 -3.10 13.88 13.29
CA ASP A 290 -2.32 14.44 14.41
C ASP A 290 -3.14 14.47 15.73
N GLU A 291 -4.43 14.77 15.66
CA GLU A 291 -5.33 14.78 16.82
C GLU A 291 -5.65 13.36 17.33
N VAL A 292 -5.75 12.41 16.41
CA VAL A 292 -6.10 11.01 16.73
C VAL A 292 -4.91 10.23 17.29
N VAL A 293 -3.67 10.59 16.90
CA VAL A 293 -2.44 9.89 17.34
C VAL A 293 -2.38 9.72 18.85
N ASP A 294 -2.72 10.76 19.62
CA ASP A 294 -2.69 10.70 21.10
C ASP A 294 -3.77 9.76 21.67
N SER A 295 -4.87 9.54 20.94
CA SER A 295 -5.95 8.62 21.32
C SER A 295 -5.67 7.16 20.94
N PHE A 296 -4.67 6.91 20.12
CA PHE A 296 -4.23 5.59 19.66
C PHE A 296 -3.00 5.06 20.40
N ARG A 297 -2.71 5.54 21.59
CA ARG A 297 -1.80 4.85 22.49
C ARG A 297 -2.57 3.73 23.19
N PRO A 298 -2.67 2.51 22.63
CA PRO A 298 -3.11 1.39 23.43
C PRO A 298 -2.15 1.30 24.63
N GLU A 299 -2.62 0.82 25.76
CA GLU A 299 -1.71 0.35 26.80
C GLU A 299 -0.90 -0.79 26.19
N LEU A 300 0.26 -0.42 25.62
CA LEU A 300 1.15 -1.39 25.02
C LEU A 300 1.63 -2.33 26.12
N PRO A 301 1.62 -3.65 25.90
CA PRO A 301 2.22 -4.59 26.84
C PRO A 301 3.64 -4.16 27.21
N GLU A 302 4.04 -4.29 28.50
CA GLU A 302 5.37 -3.90 28.97
C GLU A 302 6.50 -4.53 28.14
N ASP A 303 6.27 -5.75 27.62
CA ASP A 303 7.22 -6.51 26.79
C ASP A 303 6.99 -6.31 25.27
N SER A 304 6.43 -5.17 24.84
CA SER A 304 6.22 -4.92 23.42
C SER A 304 7.47 -4.47 22.68
N GLU A 305 7.63 -4.92 21.46
CA GLU A 305 8.78 -4.61 20.60
C GLU A 305 8.35 -4.18 19.22
N ALA A 306 8.90 -3.06 18.71
CA ALA A 306 8.70 -2.65 17.33
C ALA A 306 9.42 -3.60 16.37
N ILE A 307 8.78 -3.90 15.24
CA ILE A 307 9.35 -4.70 14.14
C ILE A 307 10.02 -3.79 13.11
#